data_3f0b6f6d09a70e669b76ea764e248086
#
_entry.id   3f0b6f6d09a70e669b76ea764e248086
#
_cell.length_a   1.000
_cell.length_b   1.000
_cell.length_c   1.000
_cell.angle_alpha   90.00
_cell.angle_beta   90.00
_cell.angle_gamma   90.00
#
_symmetry.space_group_name_H-M   'P 1'
#
loop_
_entity.id
_entity.type
_entity.pdbx_description
1 polymer ?
#
loop_
_entity_poly.entity_id
_entity_poly.type
_entity_poly.pdbx_seq_one_letter_code
_entity_poly.pdbx_strand_id
1 'polypeptide(L)'
;MRIPIKKSELFLNLLSLPYSISAENIIEINEEQNFEFRFLTKNDSENWIVRKTKHIDENDNEKVIEENMYWFKIGDVLAWNSDPEFDIIIDSFISNCKNGIQKEKLNVNRRLIKKALETFYKRISTEQLINYFEIDKKDLEDILKIFIRVNSGGTQLNKTDLLFSTIVATWDDGREEIESLLQKINRKGDGFGFSNEYLMRCCLVLTDAPVIYKVNSFKSENVEKIKNEWTKIATSIEKTVDLLVEYGFSQSLLTSQNATIIIAYYIYKEGIINGTTKIDIKKYLIHSLINGIYGSSQDQLLVSLRNFFREPIKNSNGKEFYKLKNNVFSFSDLLKHELPSRKSLYVTENEIDDFLTYKKGSSSFFVLSLLYPNLRYKEIQFHQDHIHPHSKFSNENFNILGLSANEQEEWTRLRDMVPNLQLMEGRQNESKNASEFNHWLGLKTESEQSHFKISNFIPEDEDLDFKNFKSFFNQRKIKLKNELKNVFAINNEIRIIAEDIILEEKEVIED
;
A
#
# COMPACT_ATOMS: atom_id res chain seq x y z
N MET A 1 36.70 2.70 7.80
CA MET A 1 36.91 4.15 7.97
C MET A 1 35.57 4.76 8.35
N ARG A 2 35.32 5.07 9.63
CA ARG A 2 34.06 5.71 10.04
C ARG A 2 34.10 7.16 9.55
N ILE A 3 33.18 7.50 8.66
CA ILE A 3 32.97 8.91 8.26
C ILE A 3 32.43 9.62 9.52
N PRO A 4 33.10 10.69 10.01
CA PRO A 4 32.57 11.40 11.16
C PRO A 4 31.21 12.01 10.80
N ILE A 5 30.16 11.61 11.54
CA ILE A 5 28.83 12.22 11.42
C ILE A 5 28.99 13.70 11.77
N LYS A 6 28.86 14.58 10.78
CA LYS A 6 28.85 16.05 11.02
C LYS A 6 27.62 16.35 11.85
N LYS A 7 27.85 16.82 13.08
CA LYS A 7 26.78 17.20 14.00
C LYS A 7 26.08 18.46 13.44
N SER A 8 24.82 18.32 13.02
CA SER A 8 23.97 19.42 12.59
C SER A 8 23.07 19.86 13.75
N GLU A 9 22.76 21.16 13.81
CA GLU A 9 21.92 21.79 14.81
C GLU A 9 20.79 22.56 14.11
N LEU A 10 19.71 22.84 14.82
CA LEU A 10 18.55 23.55 14.26
C LEU A 10 18.81 25.07 14.30
N PHE A 11 18.68 25.72 13.15
CA PHE A 11 18.80 27.15 12.96
C PHE A 11 17.52 27.75 12.40
N LEU A 12 17.27 29.02 12.74
CA LEU A 12 16.23 29.87 12.18
C LEU A 12 16.86 30.98 11.36
N ASN A 13 16.38 31.21 10.14
CA ASN A 13 16.74 32.39 9.37
C ASN A 13 16.01 33.62 9.90
N LEU A 14 16.73 34.49 10.60
CA LEU A 14 16.15 35.73 11.19
C LEU A 14 15.77 36.81 10.16
N LEU A 15 16.11 36.60 8.89
CA LEU A 15 15.70 37.49 7.79
C LEU A 15 14.52 36.93 6.97
N SER A 16 13.98 35.76 7.38
CA SER A 16 12.79 35.15 6.79
C SER A 16 11.69 35.03 7.85
N LEU A 17 11.12 36.18 8.22
CA LEU A 17 10.13 36.27 9.29
C LEU A 17 8.73 36.50 8.72
N PRO A 18 7.68 35.82 9.26
CA PRO A 18 6.30 36.01 8.83
C PRO A 18 5.66 37.25 9.47
N TYR A 19 6.39 38.35 9.47
CA TYR A 19 5.92 39.61 10.03
C TYR A 19 6.16 40.76 9.06
N SER A 20 5.20 41.68 9.03
CA SER A 20 5.29 42.97 8.34
C SER A 20 4.94 44.10 9.28
N ILE A 21 5.31 45.32 8.92
CA ILE A 21 4.92 46.52 9.64
C ILE A 21 3.88 47.24 8.79
N SER A 22 2.66 47.41 9.33
CA SER A 22 1.58 48.14 8.66
C SER A 22 1.86 49.64 8.57
N ALA A 23 1.05 50.36 7.77
CA ALA A 23 1.12 51.81 7.67
C ALA A 23 0.90 52.56 9.01
N GLU A 24 0.19 51.88 9.94
CA GLU A 24 -0.05 52.39 11.30
C GLU A 24 1.09 52.03 12.28
N ASN A 25 2.21 51.53 11.77
CA ASN A 25 3.37 51.09 12.54
C ASN A 25 3.10 49.94 13.52
N ILE A 26 2.12 49.07 13.21
CA ILE A 26 1.79 47.86 13.95
C ILE A 26 2.46 46.66 13.29
N ILE A 27 2.95 45.68 14.09
CA ILE A 27 3.49 44.40 13.57
C ILE A 27 2.31 43.47 13.31
N GLU A 28 2.15 43.06 12.08
CA GLU A 28 1.13 42.14 11.61
C GLU A 28 1.76 40.81 11.10
N ILE A 29 0.98 39.74 11.11
CA ILE A 29 1.41 38.47 10.52
C ILE A 29 1.25 38.56 9.00
N ASN A 30 2.31 38.25 8.28
CA ASN A 30 2.28 38.09 6.82
C ASN A 30 2.11 36.61 6.48
N GLU A 31 0.91 36.21 6.08
CA GLU A 31 0.56 34.86 5.78
C GLU A 31 1.30 34.31 4.55
N GLU A 32 1.86 35.15 3.69
CA GLU A 32 2.66 34.73 2.53
C GLU A 32 4.09 34.35 2.90
N GLN A 33 4.53 34.67 4.10
CA GLN A 33 5.89 34.36 4.58
C GLN A 33 5.84 33.39 5.75
N ASN A 34 6.82 32.50 5.79
CA ASN A 34 6.94 31.50 6.85
C ASN A 34 8.32 31.59 7.53
N PHE A 35 8.38 31.18 8.79
CA PHE A 35 9.65 30.93 9.46
C PHE A 35 10.44 29.87 8.71
N GLU A 36 11.68 30.16 8.33
CA GLU A 36 12.58 29.20 7.70
C GLU A 36 13.50 28.57 8.73
N PHE A 37 13.30 27.26 8.96
CA PHE A 37 14.15 26.44 9.82
C PHE A 37 14.99 25.48 8.98
N ARG A 38 16.27 25.29 9.38
CA ARG A 38 17.17 24.32 8.75
C ARG A 38 18.04 23.62 9.78
N PHE A 39 18.32 22.34 9.54
CA PHE A 39 19.40 21.64 10.20
C PHE A 39 20.69 21.93 9.44
N LEU A 40 21.60 22.67 10.06
CA LEU A 40 22.87 23.09 9.46
C LEU A 40 24.05 22.67 10.35
N THR A 41 25.20 22.42 9.74
CA THR A 41 26.44 22.41 10.51
C THR A 41 26.84 23.85 10.86
N LYS A 42 27.71 24.02 11.86
CA LYS A 42 28.23 25.35 12.19
C LYS A 42 28.86 26.03 10.97
N ASN A 43 29.65 25.29 10.19
CA ASN A 43 30.25 25.82 8.98
C ASN A 43 29.23 26.27 7.93
N ASP A 44 28.15 25.52 7.76
CA ASP A 44 27.11 25.86 6.76
C ASP A 44 26.32 27.09 7.23
N SER A 45 26.03 27.24 8.52
CA SER A 45 25.34 28.43 9.08
C SER A 45 26.16 29.72 8.95
N GLU A 46 27.49 29.63 8.98
CA GLU A 46 28.39 30.78 8.82
C GLU A 46 28.63 31.16 7.34
N ASN A 47 28.56 30.21 6.41
CA ASN A 47 28.92 30.40 4.99
C ASN A 47 27.71 30.50 4.06
N TRP A 48 26.58 29.90 4.40
CA TRP A 48 25.36 29.98 3.57
C TRP A 48 24.54 31.21 3.93
N ILE A 49 25.00 32.36 3.49
CA ILE A 49 24.48 33.69 3.87
C ILE A 49 23.69 34.38 2.75
N VAL A 50 23.71 33.84 1.52
CA VAL A 50 22.97 34.36 0.38
C VAL A 50 22.41 33.21 -0.42
N ARG A 51 21.12 33.29 -0.74
CA ARG A 51 20.42 32.39 -1.69
C ARG A 51 20.13 33.17 -2.97
N LYS A 52 20.42 32.57 -4.10
CA LYS A 52 20.05 33.11 -5.42
C LYS A 52 18.96 32.24 -6.00
N THR A 53 17.78 32.82 -6.21
CA THR A 53 16.64 32.12 -6.81
C THR A 53 16.36 32.77 -8.17
N LYS A 54 16.24 31.95 -9.20
CA LYS A 54 15.84 32.41 -10.53
C LYS A 54 14.31 32.46 -10.58
N HIS A 55 13.75 33.60 -10.90
CA HIS A 55 12.34 33.78 -11.20
C HIS A 55 12.19 34.13 -12.67
N ILE A 56 11.21 33.57 -13.33
CA ILE A 56 10.79 33.96 -14.68
C ILE A 56 9.58 34.89 -14.47
N ASP A 57 9.67 36.12 -14.98
CA ASP A 57 8.55 37.05 -14.90
C ASP A 57 7.47 36.76 -15.98
N GLU A 58 6.34 37.46 -15.91
CA GLU A 58 5.22 37.27 -16.85
C GLU A 58 5.58 37.57 -18.32
N ASN A 59 6.79 38.10 -18.58
CA ASN A 59 7.32 38.42 -19.91
C ASN A 59 8.49 37.50 -20.33
N ASP A 60 8.64 36.31 -19.69
CA ASP A 60 9.70 35.35 -19.95
C ASP A 60 11.14 35.85 -19.68
N ASN A 61 11.32 36.90 -18.88
CA ASN A 61 12.67 37.35 -18.51
C ASN A 61 13.15 36.66 -17.23
N GLU A 62 14.37 36.11 -17.25
CA GLU A 62 15.01 35.55 -16.04
C GLU A 62 15.43 36.70 -15.12
N LYS A 63 14.83 36.78 -13.92
CA LYS A 63 15.25 37.66 -12.84
C LYS A 63 15.88 36.85 -11.72
N VAL A 64 17.13 37.17 -11.37
CA VAL A 64 17.79 36.57 -10.21
C VAL A 64 17.47 37.41 -8.97
N ILE A 65 16.78 36.78 -8.01
CA ILE A 65 16.49 37.38 -6.70
C ILE A 65 17.56 36.89 -5.72
N GLU A 66 18.25 37.81 -5.08
CA GLU A 66 19.21 37.51 -4.02
C GLU A 66 18.57 37.71 -2.65
N GLU A 67 18.40 36.62 -1.91
CA GLU A 67 17.91 36.64 -0.53
C GLU A 67 19.11 36.50 0.42
N ASN A 68 19.23 37.47 1.34
CA ASN A 68 20.22 37.37 2.40
C ASN A 68 19.63 36.60 3.58
N MET A 69 20.42 35.73 4.17
CA MET A 69 20.04 34.88 5.29
C MET A 69 20.94 35.18 6.49
N TYR A 70 20.39 35.10 7.70
CA TYR A 70 21.13 35.11 8.95
C TYR A 70 20.64 33.98 9.83
N TRP A 71 21.49 33.00 10.08
CA TRP A 71 21.16 31.78 10.78
C TRP A 71 21.40 31.88 12.26
N PHE A 72 20.31 31.95 13.05
CA PHE A 72 20.32 31.96 14.51
C PHE A 72 20.14 30.49 14.99
N LYS A 73 21.05 30.01 15.85
CA LYS A 73 20.94 28.70 16.47
C LYS A 73 19.86 28.70 17.53
N ILE A 74 18.81 27.89 17.32
CA ILE A 74 17.64 27.84 18.19
C ILE A 74 18.00 27.40 19.61
N GLY A 75 18.93 26.42 19.75
CA GLY A 75 19.36 25.94 21.07
C GLY A 75 19.94 27.00 22.00
N ASP A 76 20.42 28.14 21.46
CA ASP A 76 21.00 29.23 22.28
C ASP A 76 19.96 29.93 23.15
N VAL A 77 18.65 29.83 22.79
CA VAL A 77 17.54 30.35 23.60
C VAL A 77 17.50 29.71 25.00
N LEU A 78 17.93 28.45 25.12
CA LEU A 78 17.95 27.72 26.38
C LEU A 78 19.00 28.25 27.39
N ALA A 79 19.96 29.04 26.92
CA ALA A 79 20.99 29.63 27.73
C ALA A 79 20.60 31.06 28.23
N TRP A 80 19.48 31.59 27.77
CA TRP A 80 19.03 32.92 28.18
C TRP A 80 18.48 32.90 29.61
N ASN A 81 18.63 34.03 30.31
CA ASN A 81 18.07 34.22 31.67
C ASN A 81 16.55 34.36 31.63
N SER A 82 15.92 34.46 32.79
CA SER A 82 14.47 34.57 32.96
C SER A 82 13.86 35.86 32.40
N ASP A 83 14.68 36.89 32.18
CA ASP A 83 14.25 38.19 31.61
C ASP A 83 15.32 38.65 30.60
N PRO A 84 15.29 38.07 29.35
CA PRO A 84 16.32 38.39 28.36
C PRO A 84 16.15 39.79 27.79
N GLU A 85 17.23 40.55 27.77
CA GLU A 85 17.28 41.85 27.11
C GLU A 85 17.46 41.68 25.58
N PHE A 86 16.36 41.48 24.86
CA PHE A 86 16.36 41.18 23.43
C PHE A 86 17.11 42.20 22.57
N ASP A 87 17.09 43.47 22.97
CA ASP A 87 17.81 44.53 22.27
C ASP A 87 19.34 44.31 22.35
N ILE A 88 19.86 43.92 23.51
CA ILE A 88 21.27 43.57 23.71
C ILE A 88 21.64 42.31 22.89
N ILE A 89 20.76 41.31 22.89
CA ILE A 89 20.96 40.07 22.11
C ILE A 89 21.06 40.42 20.63
N ILE A 90 20.17 41.24 20.09
CA ILE A 90 20.19 41.66 18.68
C ILE A 90 21.45 42.50 18.38
N ASP A 91 21.85 43.40 19.30
CA ASP A 91 23.09 44.15 19.15
C ASP A 91 24.31 43.24 19.09
N SER A 92 24.31 42.11 19.81
CA SER A 92 25.37 41.14 19.74
C SER A 92 25.39 40.46 18.35
N PHE A 93 24.24 40.13 17.76
CA PHE A 93 24.19 39.57 16.40
C PHE A 93 24.72 40.54 15.37
N ILE A 94 24.32 41.81 15.45
CA ILE A 94 24.75 42.90 14.58
C ILE A 94 26.27 43.13 14.70
N SER A 95 26.80 43.16 15.94
CA SER A 95 28.22 43.37 16.21
C SER A 95 29.08 42.23 15.72
N ASN A 96 28.63 41.01 15.88
CA ASN A 96 29.35 39.79 15.44
C ASN A 96 29.22 39.51 13.96
N CYS A 97 28.30 40.20 13.26
CA CYS A 97 28.08 39.99 11.84
C CYS A 97 29.20 40.58 11.00
N LYS A 98 29.89 39.77 10.22
CA LYS A 98 31.02 40.16 9.35
C LYS A 98 30.57 40.73 8.00
N ASN A 99 29.38 40.39 7.55
CA ASN A 99 28.86 40.83 6.25
C ASN A 99 28.07 42.12 6.40
N GLY A 100 28.47 43.18 5.68
CA GLY A 100 27.88 44.51 5.76
C GLY A 100 26.40 44.56 5.38
N ILE A 101 26.00 43.80 4.33
CA ILE A 101 24.60 43.73 3.85
C ILE A 101 23.71 43.04 4.89
N GLN A 102 24.19 41.93 5.46
CA GLN A 102 23.45 41.28 6.55
C GLN A 102 23.30 42.18 7.77
N LYS A 103 24.36 42.88 8.13
CA LYS A 103 24.37 43.85 9.26
C LYS A 103 23.32 44.92 9.07
N GLU A 104 23.25 45.49 7.87
CA GLU A 104 22.23 46.48 7.52
C GLU A 104 20.82 45.89 7.61
N LYS A 105 20.58 44.72 7.03
CA LYS A 105 19.28 44.06 7.07
C LYS A 105 18.86 43.66 8.48
N LEU A 106 19.76 43.21 9.33
CA LEU A 106 19.46 42.95 10.74
C LEU A 106 19.00 44.23 11.46
N ASN A 107 19.66 45.38 11.18
CA ASN A 107 19.27 46.67 11.74
C ASN A 107 17.89 47.12 11.26
N VAL A 108 17.63 47.05 9.95
CA VAL A 108 16.33 47.42 9.35
C VAL A 108 15.20 46.56 9.90
N ASN A 109 15.42 45.27 10.07
CA ASN A 109 14.40 44.33 10.56
C ASN A 109 14.43 44.15 12.09
N ARG A 110 15.20 44.94 12.83
CA ARG A 110 15.41 44.81 14.29
C ARG A 110 14.10 44.56 15.05
N ARG A 111 13.06 45.35 14.77
CA ARG A 111 11.76 45.24 15.44
C ARG A 111 11.04 43.91 15.18
N LEU A 112 11.10 43.40 13.94
CA LEU A 112 10.51 42.11 13.56
C LEU A 112 11.30 40.95 14.17
N ILE A 113 12.64 41.03 14.16
CA ILE A 113 13.54 40.07 14.79
C ILE A 113 13.28 40.02 16.30
N LYS A 114 13.14 41.15 16.97
CA LYS A 114 12.80 41.24 18.40
C LYS A 114 11.48 40.48 18.67
N LYS A 115 10.44 40.74 17.89
CA LYS A 115 9.14 40.07 18.01
C LYS A 115 9.27 38.57 17.83
N ALA A 116 10.08 38.10 16.88
CA ALA A 116 10.33 36.69 16.67
C ALA A 116 11.02 36.02 17.88
N LEU A 117 12.12 36.65 18.38
CA LEU A 117 12.86 36.12 19.52
C LEU A 117 12.04 36.10 20.81
N GLU A 118 11.26 37.17 21.07
CA GLU A 118 10.29 37.21 22.17
C GLU A 118 9.26 36.09 22.07
N THR A 119 8.73 35.87 20.88
CA THR A 119 7.77 34.76 20.62
C THR A 119 8.39 33.39 20.87
N PHE A 120 9.61 33.16 20.38
CA PHE A 120 10.35 31.91 20.61
C PHE A 120 10.63 31.70 22.10
N TYR A 121 11.15 32.72 22.78
CA TYR A 121 11.45 32.64 24.21
C TYR A 121 10.21 32.31 25.01
N LYS A 122 9.10 33.02 24.74
CA LYS A 122 7.81 32.80 25.39
C LYS A 122 7.31 31.38 25.20
N ARG A 123 7.38 30.87 23.96
CA ARG A 123 6.97 29.49 23.62
C ARG A 123 7.80 28.42 24.32
N ILE A 124 9.10 28.64 24.46
CA ILE A 124 10.02 27.64 25.02
C ILE A 124 10.09 27.71 26.56
N SER A 125 10.04 28.93 27.13
CA SER A 125 10.37 29.14 28.53
C SER A 125 9.15 29.40 29.44
N THR A 126 8.05 29.95 28.92
CA THR A 126 6.90 30.39 29.74
C THR A 126 5.58 29.72 29.39
N GLU A 127 5.36 29.35 28.14
CA GLU A 127 4.11 28.69 27.77
C GLU A 127 4.18 27.20 28.07
N GLN A 128 3.15 26.67 28.72
CA GLN A 128 3.02 25.24 29.00
C GLN A 128 2.52 24.49 27.73
N LEU A 129 3.41 24.32 26.74
CA LEU A 129 3.09 23.68 25.47
C LEU A 129 3.05 22.16 25.59
N ILE A 130 3.76 21.60 26.56
CA ILE A 130 3.85 20.17 26.81
C ILE A 130 3.27 19.88 28.18
N ASN A 131 2.17 19.15 28.20
CA ASN A 131 1.60 18.61 29.42
C ASN A 131 2.06 17.16 29.57
N TYR A 132 2.52 16.77 30.74
CA TYR A 132 2.84 15.39 31.04
C TYR A 132 2.11 14.93 32.31
N PHE A 133 1.81 13.64 32.34
CA PHE A 133 1.25 12.99 33.52
C PHE A 133 2.24 11.91 33.98
N GLU A 134 2.66 11.98 35.22
CA GLU A 134 3.48 10.93 35.81
C GLU A 134 2.58 9.77 36.23
N ILE A 135 2.97 8.55 35.89
CA ILE A 135 2.19 7.34 36.16
C ILE A 135 3.07 6.37 36.93
N ASP A 136 2.71 6.08 38.16
CA ASP A 136 3.41 5.11 39.02
C ASP A 136 3.17 3.63 38.61
N LYS A 137 2.17 3.39 37.79
CA LYS A 137 1.83 2.04 37.32
C LYS A 137 2.83 1.54 36.29
N LYS A 138 3.34 0.32 36.54
CA LYS A 138 4.29 -0.36 35.63
C LYS A 138 3.62 -1.32 34.63
N ASP A 139 2.29 -1.47 34.68
CA ASP A 139 1.57 -2.31 33.73
C ASP A 139 1.47 -1.61 32.35
N LEU A 140 2.08 -2.23 31.36
CA LEU A 140 2.16 -1.68 30.00
C LEU A 140 0.78 -1.49 29.36
N GLU A 141 -0.19 -2.36 29.68
CA GLU A 141 -1.54 -2.27 29.11
C GLU A 141 -2.31 -1.06 29.68
N ASP A 142 -2.14 -0.77 30.98
CA ASP A 142 -2.75 0.39 31.61
C ASP A 142 -2.12 1.71 31.13
N ILE A 143 -0.79 1.75 31.02
CA ILE A 143 -0.05 2.89 30.45
C ILE A 143 -0.57 3.16 29.04
N LEU A 144 -0.76 2.13 28.25
CA LEU A 144 -1.25 2.21 26.88
C LEU A 144 -2.68 2.74 26.79
N LYS A 145 -3.59 2.27 27.65
CA LYS A 145 -4.97 2.77 27.72
C LYS A 145 -5.01 4.26 28.03
N ILE A 146 -4.16 4.71 28.98
CA ILE A 146 -4.03 6.12 29.34
C ILE A 146 -3.51 6.92 28.14
N PHE A 147 -2.45 6.43 27.48
CA PHE A 147 -1.85 7.08 26.32
C PHE A 147 -2.86 7.23 25.16
N ILE A 148 -3.64 6.19 24.83
CA ILE A 148 -4.69 6.27 23.81
C ILE A 148 -5.75 7.32 24.18
N ARG A 149 -6.17 7.38 25.46
CA ARG A 149 -7.19 8.36 25.91
C ARG A 149 -6.68 9.80 25.84
N VAL A 150 -5.45 10.05 26.23
CA VAL A 150 -4.83 11.38 26.17
C VAL A 150 -4.69 11.86 24.73
N ASN A 151 -4.36 10.97 23.81
CA ASN A 151 -4.19 11.30 22.39
C ASN A 151 -5.50 11.28 21.58
N SER A 152 -6.63 10.95 22.19
CA SER A 152 -7.93 10.89 21.47
C SER A 152 -8.46 12.27 21.04
N GLY A 153 -7.92 13.38 21.56
CA GLY A 153 -8.30 14.74 21.21
C GLY A 153 -7.44 15.41 20.13
N GLY A 154 -6.42 14.71 19.59
CA GLY A 154 -5.51 15.21 18.56
C GLY A 154 -5.33 14.25 17.39
N THR A 155 -4.15 14.27 16.77
CA THR A 155 -3.77 13.24 15.77
C THR A 155 -3.73 11.90 16.48
N GLN A 156 -4.70 11.03 16.18
CA GLN A 156 -4.78 9.70 16.78
C GLN A 156 -3.54 8.91 16.40
N LEU A 157 -2.69 8.61 17.38
CA LEU A 157 -1.64 7.62 17.19
C LEU A 157 -2.31 6.27 16.91
N ASN A 158 -1.96 5.69 15.79
CA ASN A 158 -2.45 4.37 15.40
C ASN A 158 -1.97 3.35 16.44
N LYS A 159 -2.84 2.41 16.79
CA LYS A 159 -2.52 1.27 17.65
C LYS A 159 -1.27 0.51 17.18
N THR A 160 -1.02 0.51 15.89
CA THR A 160 0.15 -0.07 15.24
C THR A 160 1.45 0.65 15.62
N ASP A 161 1.44 1.98 15.65
CA ASP A 161 2.64 2.79 15.99
C ASP A 161 3.11 2.51 17.42
N LEU A 162 2.16 2.26 18.28
CA LEU A 162 2.42 1.97 19.67
C LEU A 162 2.92 0.54 19.88
N LEU A 163 2.35 -0.45 19.18
CA LEU A 163 2.85 -1.83 19.17
C LEU A 163 4.26 -1.88 18.58
N PHE A 164 4.50 -1.09 17.53
CA PHE A 164 5.81 -0.94 16.92
C PHE A 164 6.84 -0.35 17.91
N SER A 165 6.45 0.67 18.67
CA SER A 165 7.32 1.26 19.71
C SER A 165 7.70 0.24 20.79
N THR A 166 6.82 -0.69 21.14
CA THR A 166 7.10 -1.77 22.12
C THR A 166 8.16 -2.74 21.59
N ILE A 167 8.10 -3.08 20.30
CA ILE A 167 9.10 -3.94 19.65
C ILE A 167 10.46 -3.24 19.66
N VAL A 168 10.50 -1.98 19.24
CA VAL A 168 11.73 -1.18 19.19
C VAL A 168 12.36 -1.02 20.58
N ALA A 169 11.56 -0.91 21.63
CA ALA A 169 12.06 -0.83 23.01
C ALA A 169 12.75 -2.12 23.49
N THR A 170 12.45 -3.27 22.88
CA THR A 170 12.98 -4.59 23.26
C THR A 170 14.03 -5.13 22.29
N TRP A 171 14.11 -4.51 21.09
CA TRP A 171 14.98 -4.93 20.01
C TRP A 171 15.66 -3.71 19.39
N ASP A 172 16.91 -3.45 19.74
CA ASP A 172 17.65 -2.21 19.42
C ASP A 172 17.63 -1.87 17.92
N ASP A 173 17.90 -2.87 17.05
CA ASP A 173 17.91 -2.68 15.58
C ASP A 173 16.54 -3.00 14.93
N GLY A 174 15.50 -3.22 15.73
CA GLY A 174 14.21 -3.73 15.26
C GLY A 174 13.51 -2.76 14.29
N ARG A 175 13.69 -1.45 14.45
CA ARG A 175 13.14 -0.44 13.56
C ARG A 175 13.78 -0.51 12.18
N GLU A 176 15.09 -0.50 12.13
CA GLU A 176 15.87 -0.52 10.90
C GLU A 176 15.62 -1.80 10.11
N GLU A 177 15.57 -2.93 10.78
CA GLU A 177 15.28 -4.24 10.18
C GLU A 177 13.88 -4.30 9.57
N ILE A 178 12.87 -3.82 10.29
CA ILE A 178 11.48 -3.80 9.84
C ILE A 178 11.29 -2.83 8.67
N GLU A 179 11.82 -1.60 8.78
CA GLU A 179 11.74 -0.58 7.73
C GLU A 179 12.48 -1.04 6.47
N SER A 180 13.66 -1.68 6.63
CA SER A 180 14.44 -2.25 5.52
C SER A 180 13.66 -3.34 4.79
N LEU A 181 13.05 -4.27 5.52
CA LEU A 181 12.21 -5.32 4.92
C LEU A 181 11.03 -4.71 4.16
N LEU A 182 10.31 -3.75 4.76
CA LEU A 182 9.17 -3.08 4.10
C LEU A 182 9.59 -2.38 2.82
N GLN A 183 10.70 -1.64 2.84
CA GLN A 183 11.22 -1.00 1.63
C GLN A 183 11.55 -2.03 0.55
N LYS A 184 12.18 -3.14 0.94
CA LYS A 184 12.58 -4.20 0.02
C LYS A 184 11.37 -4.87 -0.64
N ILE A 185 10.38 -5.29 0.13
CA ILE A 185 9.20 -5.98 -0.40
C ILE A 185 8.28 -5.04 -1.19
N ASN A 186 8.17 -3.78 -0.80
CA ASN A 186 7.34 -2.80 -1.47
C ASN A 186 7.90 -2.34 -2.83
N ARG A 187 9.21 -2.55 -3.08
CA ARG A 187 9.86 -2.24 -4.37
C ARG A 187 9.83 -3.41 -5.37
N LYS A 188 9.35 -4.59 -4.99
CA LYS A 188 9.33 -5.76 -5.87
C LYS A 188 8.24 -5.62 -6.94
N GLY A 189 8.53 -6.10 -8.15
CA GLY A 189 7.61 -6.03 -9.31
C GLY A 189 7.17 -4.60 -9.61
N ASP A 190 5.87 -4.41 -9.84
CA ASP A 190 5.24 -3.09 -10.07
C ASP A 190 4.95 -2.32 -8.77
N GLY A 191 5.48 -2.79 -7.66
CA GLY A 191 5.34 -2.19 -6.34
C GLY A 191 4.15 -2.70 -5.53
N PHE A 192 4.34 -2.64 -4.20
CA PHE A 192 3.33 -2.98 -3.20
C PHE A 192 3.25 -1.89 -2.14
N GLY A 193 2.21 -1.94 -1.31
CA GLY A 193 1.98 -0.99 -0.22
C GLY A 193 1.82 -1.72 1.13
N PHE A 194 2.65 -2.73 1.40
CA PHE A 194 2.62 -3.41 2.69
C PHE A 194 2.94 -2.43 3.82
N SER A 195 2.17 -2.52 4.90
CA SER A 195 2.26 -1.63 6.06
C SER A 195 2.99 -2.28 7.24
N ASN A 196 3.37 -1.46 8.22
CA ASN A 196 3.86 -1.96 9.52
C ASN A 196 2.85 -2.91 10.18
N GLU A 197 1.54 -2.61 10.07
CA GLU A 197 0.49 -3.48 10.62
C GLU A 197 0.51 -4.87 9.98
N TYR A 198 0.61 -4.94 8.66
CA TYR A 198 0.74 -6.20 7.94
C TYR A 198 1.95 -7.00 8.45
N LEU A 199 3.11 -6.36 8.56
CA LEU A 199 4.35 -7.03 8.97
C LEU A 199 4.27 -7.54 10.41
N MET A 200 3.72 -6.72 11.31
CA MET A 200 3.52 -7.15 12.70
C MET A 200 2.55 -8.34 12.81
N ARG A 201 1.50 -8.33 12.00
CA ARG A 201 0.54 -9.44 11.93
C ARG A 201 1.20 -10.70 11.37
N CYS A 202 2.05 -10.58 10.36
CA CYS A 202 2.91 -11.68 9.89
C CYS A 202 3.76 -12.23 11.03
N CYS A 203 4.47 -11.39 11.77
CA CYS A 203 5.31 -11.83 12.89
C CYS A 203 4.54 -12.67 13.92
N LEU A 204 3.34 -12.24 14.32
CA LEU A 204 2.51 -13.00 15.25
C LEU A 204 2.05 -14.35 14.66
N VAL A 205 1.59 -14.35 13.42
CA VAL A 205 1.08 -15.57 12.80
C VAL A 205 2.20 -16.57 12.57
N LEU A 206 3.34 -16.14 12.04
CA LEU A 206 4.48 -17.00 11.70
C LEU A 206 5.09 -17.64 12.94
N THR A 207 5.21 -16.90 14.03
CA THR A 207 5.78 -17.39 15.30
C THR A 207 4.79 -18.17 16.16
N ASP A 208 3.59 -18.48 15.67
CA ASP A 208 2.52 -19.14 16.41
C ASP A 208 2.03 -18.38 17.66
N ALA A 209 2.32 -17.08 17.74
CA ALA A 209 1.81 -16.22 18.79
C ALA A 209 0.27 -15.99 18.66
N PRO A 210 -0.41 -15.45 19.70
CA PRO A 210 -1.80 -15.07 19.60
C PRO A 210 -2.01 -14.06 18.46
N VAL A 211 -2.91 -14.37 17.51
CA VAL A 211 -3.14 -13.55 16.30
C VAL A 211 -3.86 -12.24 16.62
N ILE A 212 -4.60 -12.20 17.74
CA ILE A 212 -5.33 -11.00 18.13
C ILE A 212 -4.35 -9.83 18.24
N TYR A 213 -4.55 -8.84 17.38
CA TYR A 213 -3.70 -7.66 17.28
C TYR A 213 -3.92 -6.73 18.50
N LYS A 214 -3.34 -7.12 19.65
CA LYS A 214 -3.38 -6.41 20.94
C LYS A 214 -1.97 -6.27 21.50
N VAL A 215 -1.78 -5.32 22.40
CA VAL A 215 -0.50 -5.08 23.08
C VAL A 215 0.01 -6.33 23.79
N ASN A 216 -0.88 -7.05 24.46
CA ASN A 216 -0.54 -8.31 25.15
C ASN A 216 0.00 -9.40 24.20
N SER A 217 -0.20 -9.29 22.90
CA SER A 217 0.37 -10.22 21.92
C SER A 217 1.86 -9.93 21.65
N PHE A 218 2.36 -8.74 22.00
CA PHE A 218 3.78 -8.34 21.87
C PHE A 218 4.49 -8.26 23.21
N LYS A 219 4.20 -9.19 24.11
CA LYS A 219 4.98 -9.38 25.35
C LYS A 219 6.42 -9.71 25.00
N SER A 220 7.33 -9.39 25.92
CA SER A 220 8.79 -9.60 25.76
C SER A 220 9.15 -10.99 25.21
N GLU A 221 8.46 -12.04 25.64
CA GLU A 221 8.68 -13.41 25.15
C GLU A 221 8.40 -13.56 23.65
N ASN A 222 7.29 -12.99 23.16
CA ASN A 222 6.94 -13.04 21.73
C ASN A 222 7.87 -12.15 20.89
N VAL A 223 8.27 -10.99 21.42
CA VAL A 223 9.22 -10.09 20.74
C VAL A 223 10.60 -10.75 20.66
N GLU A 224 11.08 -11.40 21.71
CA GLU A 224 12.33 -12.16 21.67
C GLU A 224 12.28 -13.29 20.65
N LYS A 225 11.16 -14.01 20.57
CA LYS A 225 10.98 -15.04 19.56
C LYS A 225 11.02 -14.47 18.14
N ILE A 226 10.34 -13.35 17.90
CA ILE A 226 10.37 -12.64 16.61
C ILE A 226 11.81 -12.24 16.27
N LYS A 227 12.55 -11.62 17.20
CA LYS A 227 13.94 -11.22 17.03
C LYS A 227 14.84 -12.42 16.67
N ASN A 228 14.73 -13.48 17.42
CA ASN A 228 15.56 -14.69 17.21
C ASN A 228 15.29 -15.38 15.87
N GLU A 229 14.05 -15.30 15.37
CA GLU A 229 13.62 -15.93 14.12
C GLU A 229 13.50 -14.94 12.95
N TRP A 230 13.92 -13.68 13.15
CA TRP A 230 13.73 -12.60 12.19
C TRP A 230 14.19 -12.92 10.77
N THR A 231 15.38 -13.46 10.61
CA THR A 231 15.91 -13.84 9.30
C THR A 231 14.99 -14.83 8.56
N LYS A 232 14.44 -15.81 9.29
CA LYS A 232 13.51 -16.79 8.71
C LYS A 232 12.16 -16.16 8.39
N ILE A 233 11.66 -15.27 9.25
CA ILE A 233 10.43 -14.50 9.04
C ILE A 233 10.58 -13.62 7.79
N ALA A 234 11.61 -12.79 7.72
CA ALA A 234 11.89 -11.89 6.61
C ALA A 234 12.00 -12.66 5.28
N THR A 235 12.79 -13.74 5.25
CA THR A 235 12.95 -14.59 4.06
C THR A 235 11.62 -15.19 3.61
N SER A 236 10.77 -15.61 4.54
CA SER A 236 9.46 -16.20 4.21
C SER A 236 8.49 -15.17 3.60
N ILE A 237 8.49 -13.97 4.14
CA ILE A 237 7.71 -12.85 3.60
C ILE A 237 8.23 -12.45 2.22
N GLU A 238 9.56 -12.33 2.05
CA GLU A 238 10.16 -12.02 0.75
C GLU A 238 9.81 -13.03 -0.33
N LYS A 239 9.90 -14.34 -0.01
CA LYS A 239 9.50 -15.42 -0.93
C LYS A 239 8.01 -15.37 -1.26
N THR A 240 7.17 -14.99 -0.30
CA THR A 240 5.75 -14.78 -0.55
C THR A 240 5.54 -13.67 -1.57
N VAL A 241 6.21 -12.53 -1.40
CA VAL A 241 6.09 -11.41 -2.35
C VAL A 241 6.67 -11.78 -3.73
N ASP A 242 7.73 -12.60 -3.79
CA ASP A 242 8.25 -13.12 -5.06
C ASP A 242 7.20 -13.97 -5.80
N LEU A 243 6.40 -14.77 -5.08
CA LEU A 243 5.27 -15.50 -5.67
C LEU A 243 4.17 -14.54 -6.16
N LEU A 244 3.88 -13.48 -5.43
CA LEU A 244 2.91 -12.47 -5.89
C LEU A 244 3.35 -11.83 -7.20
N VAL A 245 4.63 -11.46 -7.32
CA VAL A 245 5.19 -10.92 -8.57
C VAL A 245 5.11 -11.96 -9.69
N GLU A 246 5.43 -13.23 -9.40
CA GLU A 246 5.31 -14.33 -10.36
C GLU A 246 3.87 -14.51 -10.87
N TYR A 247 2.88 -14.25 -10.01
CA TYR A 247 1.45 -14.30 -10.36
C TYR A 247 0.89 -13.04 -11.02
N GLY A 248 1.70 -11.99 -11.15
CA GLY A 248 1.30 -10.72 -11.74
C GLY A 248 0.57 -9.75 -10.80
N PHE A 249 0.70 -9.94 -9.49
CA PHE A 249 0.09 -9.04 -8.52
C PHE A 249 0.95 -7.78 -8.29
N SER A 250 0.26 -6.70 -8.00
CA SER A 250 0.82 -5.42 -7.55
C SER A 250 -0.08 -4.82 -6.47
N GLN A 251 0.28 -3.65 -5.94
CA GLN A 251 -0.55 -2.95 -4.95
C GLN A 251 -1.98 -2.71 -5.45
N SER A 252 -2.15 -2.33 -6.72
CA SER A 252 -3.47 -2.04 -7.30
C SER A 252 -4.35 -3.29 -7.44
N LEU A 253 -3.74 -4.48 -7.49
CA LEU A 253 -4.42 -5.75 -7.68
C LEU A 253 -4.62 -6.52 -6.37
N LEU A 254 -3.75 -6.30 -5.37
CA LEU A 254 -3.83 -6.97 -4.07
C LEU A 254 -4.84 -6.25 -3.15
N THR A 255 -6.13 -6.56 -3.28
CA THR A 255 -7.22 -5.93 -2.52
C THR A 255 -7.17 -6.22 -1.02
N SER A 256 -6.49 -7.27 -0.57
CA SER A 256 -6.23 -7.56 0.83
C SER A 256 -4.84 -8.16 1.04
N GLN A 257 -3.97 -7.44 1.74
CA GLN A 257 -2.63 -7.90 2.10
C GLN A 257 -2.68 -9.13 3.02
N ASN A 258 -3.69 -9.24 3.87
CA ASN A 258 -3.82 -10.34 4.85
C ASN A 258 -3.97 -11.71 4.20
N ALA A 259 -4.44 -11.78 2.95
CA ALA A 259 -4.52 -13.04 2.20
C ALA A 259 -3.14 -13.70 2.01
N THR A 260 -2.07 -12.92 2.03
CA THR A 260 -0.70 -13.42 1.83
C THR A 260 -0.06 -13.99 3.09
N ILE A 261 -0.60 -13.68 4.28
CA ILE A 261 -0.02 -14.08 5.57
C ILE A 261 0.03 -15.61 5.73
N ILE A 262 -1.00 -16.31 5.29
CA ILE A 262 -1.05 -17.78 5.37
C ILE A 262 -0.06 -18.41 4.40
N ILE A 263 0.20 -17.80 3.26
CA ILE A 263 1.25 -18.24 2.33
C ILE A 263 2.63 -18.08 2.99
N ALA A 264 2.87 -16.93 3.63
CA ALA A 264 4.10 -16.69 4.38
C ALA A 264 4.26 -17.70 5.54
N TYR A 265 3.17 -18.02 6.24
CA TYR A 265 3.18 -19.04 7.30
C TYR A 265 3.56 -20.42 6.77
N TYR A 266 2.95 -20.84 5.65
CA TYR A 266 3.27 -22.11 5.01
C TYR A 266 4.75 -22.19 4.61
N ILE A 267 5.30 -21.12 4.00
CA ILE A 267 6.72 -21.04 3.63
C ILE A 267 7.63 -21.04 4.88
N TYR A 268 7.26 -20.28 5.90
CA TYR A 268 8.00 -20.23 7.17
C TYR A 268 8.07 -21.60 7.87
N LYS A 269 7.03 -22.40 7.77
CA LYS A 269 6.98 -23.79 8.26
C LYS A 269 7.59 -24.80 7.27
N GLU A 270 8.36 -24.34 6.27
CA GLU A 270 9.13 -25.16 5.33
C GLU A 270 8.26 -26.02 4.40
N GLY A 271 7.08 -25.52 4.05
CA GLY A 271 6.23 -26.14 3.05
C GLY A 271 6.89 -26.19 1.67
N ILE A 272 6.60 -27.24 0.92
CA ILE A 272 7.20 -27.50 -0.41
C ILE A 272 6.63 -26.52 -1.44
N ILE A 273 7.50 -25.78 -2.11
CA ILE A 273 7.15 -24.89 -3.22
C ILE A 273 7.61 -25.51 -4.54
N ASN A 274 6.68 -26.12 -5.25
CA ASN A 274 6.86 -26.69 -6.58
C ASN A 274 5.76 -26.20 -7.54
N GLY A 275 5.73 -26.68 -8.77
CA GLY A 275 4.76 -26.23 -9.78
C GLY A 275 3.30 -26.41 -9.36
N THR A 276 2.95 -27.56 -8.79
CA THR A 276 1.58 -27.86 -8.31
C THR A 276 1.20 -26.98 -7.14
N THR A 277 2.09 -26.88 -6.15
CA THR A 277 1.86 -26.04 -4.96
C THR A 277 1.69 -24.56 -5.33
N LYS A 278 2.46 -24.05 -6.29
CA LYS A 278 2.31 -22.68 -6.79
C LYS A 278 0.93 -22.45 -7.42
N ILE A 279 0.41 -23.40 -8.17
CA ILE A 279 -0.93 -23.33 -8.75
C ILE A 279 -1.98 -23.28 -7.63
N ASP A 280 -1.88 -24.11 -6.62
CA ASP A 280 -2.83 -24.18 -5.51
C ASP A 280 -2.77 -22.92 -4.62
N ILE A 281 -1.58 -22.38 -4.37
CA ILE A 281 -1.39 -21.08 -3.69
C ILE A 281 -2.03 -19.96 -4.50
N LYS A 282 -1.84 -19.94 -5.81
CA LYS A 282 -2.47 -18.94 -6.69
C LYS A 282 -4.00 -19.04 -6.63
N LYS A 283 -4.56 -20.26 -6.69
CA LYS A 283 -6.01 -20.48 -6.54
C LYS A 283 -6.51 -19.95 -5.18
N TYR A 284 -5.87 -20.33 -4.08
CA TYR A 284 -6.22 -19.84 -2.76
C TYR A 284 -6.24 -18.30 -2.71
N LEU A 285 -5.18 -17.66 -3.21
CA LEU A 285 -5.07 -16.21 -3.21
C LEU A 285 -6.23 -15.56 -3.98
N ILE A 286 -6.48 -16.03 -5.21
CA ILE A 286 -7.53 -15.47 -6.07
C ILE A 286 -8.92 -15.68 -5.45
N HIS A 287 -9.23 -16.90 -5.00
CA HIS A 287 -10.52 -17.18 -4.35
C HIS A 287 -10.71 -16.35 -3.07
N SER A 288 -9.66 -16.17 -2.28
CA SER A 288 -9.70 -15.33 -1.08
C SER A 288 -10.01 -13.86 -1.38
N LEU A 289 -9.45 -13.34 -2.48
CA LEU A 289 -9.61 -11.93 -2.88
C LEU A 289 -10.96 -11.69 -3.57
N ILE A 290 -11.39 -12.60 -4.44
CA ILE A 290 -12.70 -12.51 -5.13
C ILE A 290 -13.84 -12.59 -4.12
N ASN A 291 -13.80 -13.58 -3.22
CA ASN A 291 -14.84 -13.77 -2.20
C ASN A 291 -14.70 -12.80 -1.02
N GLY A 292 -13.69 -11.95 -1.01
CA GLY A 292 -13.50 -10.91 0.00
C GLY A 292 -13.42 -11.45 1.44
N ILE A 293 -12.93 -12.70 1.64
CA ILE A 293 -12.97 -13.36 2.96
C ILE A 293 -12.20 -12.62 4.05
N TYR A 294 -11.31 -11.71 3.68
CA TYR A 294 -10.54 -10.88 4.61
C TYR A 294 -11.20 -9.51 4.91
N GLY A 295 -12.42 -9.26 4.46
CA GLY A 295 -13.13 -7.98 4.69
C GLY A 295 -13.53 -7.76 6.16
N SER A 296 -13.77 -8.81 6.93
CA SER A 296 -14.15 -8.74 8.35
C SER A 296 -13.56 -9.92 9.13
N SER A 297 -13.59 -9.85 10.48
CA SER A 297 -13.16 -10.95 11.38
C SER A 297 -11.79 -11.57 11.00
N GLN A 298 -10.84 -10.74 10.57
CA GLN A 298 -9.57 -11.18 9.98
C GLN A 298 -8.75 -12.03 10.95
N ASP A 299 -8.73 -11.69 12.24
CA ASP A 299 -7.96 -12.41 13.25
C ASP A 299 -8.49 -13.84 13.43
N GLN A 300 -9.82 -14.01 13.47
CA GLN A 300 -10.44 -15.33 13.58
C GLN A 300 -10.17 -16.18 12.33
N LEU A 301 -10.24 -15.57 11.14
CA LEU A 301 -9.93 -16.24 9.89
C LEU A 301 -8.47 -16.71 9.84
N LEU A 302 -7.51 -15.85 10.21
CA LEU A 302 -6.10 -16.19 10.27
C LEU A 302 -5.82 -17.32 11.28
N VAL A 303 -6.50 -17.33 12.43
CA VAL A 303 -6.40 -18.42 13.41
C VAL A 303 -6.92 -19.73 12.81
N SER A 304 -8.09 -19.71 12.17
CA SER A 304 -8.70 -20.87 11.54
C SER A 304 -7.79 -21.46 10.45
N LEU A 305 -7.33 -20.63 9.51
CA LEU A 305 -6.45 -21.04 8.43
C LEU A 305 -5.09 -21.54 8.95
N ARG A 306 -4.51 -20.87 9.94
CA ARG A 306 -3.28 -21.35 10.59
C ARG A 306 -3.46 -22.73 11.22
N ASN A 307 -4.57 -22.97 11.90
CA ASN A 307 -4.90 -24.25 12.51
C ASN A 307 -5.17 -25.36 11.48
N PHE A 308 -5.67 -25.01 10.30
CA PHE A 308 -5.77 -25.93 9.18
C PHE A 308 -4.38 -26.50 8.79
N PHE A 309 -3.36 -25.63 8.71
CA PHE A 309 -2.03 -26.03 8.24
C PHE A 309 -1.16 -26.69 9.34
N ARG A 310 -1.39 -26.42 10.63
CA ARG A 310 -0.49 -26.84 11.70
C ARG A 310 -1.04 -27.94 12.60
N GLU A 311 -0.14 -28.74 13.15
CA GLU A 311 -0.40 -29.65 14.25
C GLU A 311 0.61 -29.46 15.39
N PRO A 312 0.17 -29.66 16.66
CA PRO A 312 1.08 -29.56 17.80
C PRO A 312 1.98 -30.79 17.87
N ILE A 313 3.25 -30.56 18.16
CA ILE A 313 4.23 -31.60 18.49
C ILE A 313 4.99 -31.23 19.75
N LYS A 314 5.52 -32.22 20.48
CA LYS A 314 6.33 -31.98 21.67
C LYS A 314 7.77 -32.39 21.40
N ASN A 315 8.70 -31.53 21.83
CA ASN A 315 10.11 -31.89 21.78
C ASN A 315 10.48 -32.88 22.92
N SER A 316 11.73 -33.33 22.96
CA SER A 316 12.27 -34.24 23.99
C SER A 316 12.11 -33.69 25.43
N ASN A 317 12.01 -32.39 25.59
CA ASN A 317 11.84 -31.71 26.88
C ASN A 317 10.36 -31.43 27.21
N GLY A 318 9.41 -31.97 26.44
CA GLY A 318 7.98 -31.79 26.65
C GLY A 318 7.43 -30.42 26.20
N LYS A 319 8.27 -29.53 25.66
CA LYS A 319 7.83 -28.22 25.19
C LYS A 319 7.05 -28.40 23.87
N GLU A 320 5.86 -27.84 23.81
CA GLU A 320 4.98 -27.87 22.65
C GLU A 320 5.42 -26.84 21.61
N PHE A 321 5.41 -27.24 20.34
CA PHE A 321 5.60 -26.38 19.18
C PHE A 321 4.76 -26.90 18.00
N TYR A 322 4.68 -26.13 16.89
CA TYR A 322 3.81 -26.49 15.76
C TYR A 322 4.63 -26.75 14.50
N LYS A 323 4.27 -27.82 13.78
CA LYS A 323 4.74 -28.12 12.43
C LYS A 323 3.57 -28.14 11.44
N LEU A 324 3.84 -28.21 10.15
CA LEU A 324 2.82 -28.47 9.15
C LEU A 324 2.24 -29.88 9.30
N LYS A 325 0.93 -30.03 9.18
CA LYS A 325 0.25 -31.32 9.05
C LYS A 325 0.63 -32.03 7.75
N ASN A 326 0.75 -31.23 6.67
CA ASN A 326 1.14 -31.68 5.36
C ASN A 326 2.10 -30.65 4.73
N ASN A 327 3.20 -31.11 4.16
CA ASN A 327 4.19 -30.26 3.51
C ASN A 327 3.76 -29.80 2.11
N VAL A 328 2.60 -30.25 1.60
CA VAL A 328 2.02 -29.82 0.33
C VAL A 328 0.85 -28.89 0.60
N PHE A 329 0.83 -27.73 -0.07
CA PHE A 329 -0.31 -26.82 -0.02
C PHE A 329 -1.42 -27.41 -0.92
N SER A 330 -2.47 -27.93 -0.32
CA SER A 330 -3.60 -28.50 -1.04
C SER A 330 -4.78 -27.54 -1.00
N PHE A 331 -5.12 -26.93 -2.13
CA PHE A 331 -6.26 -26.04 -2.22
C PHE A 331 -7.59 -26.81 -2.14
N SER A 332 -7.65 -28.03 -2.68
CA SER A 332 -8.83 -28.89 -2.61
C SER A 332 -9.20 -29.28 -1.17
N ASP A 333 -8.19 -29.49 -0.29
CA ASP A 333 -8.45 -29.76 1.12
C ASP A 333 -8.86 -28.50 1.86
N LEU A 334 -8.25 -27.35 1.48
CA LEU A 334 -8.60 -26.06 2.07
C LEU A 334 -10.02 -25.63 1.73
N LEU A 335 -10.53 -25.96 0.55
CA LEU A 335 -11.93 -25.74 0.18
C LEU A 335 -12.91 -26.42 1.12
N LYS A 336 -12.59 -27.60 1.68
CA LYS A 336 -13.42 -28.37 2.60
C LYS A 336 -13.35 -27.86 4.05
N HIS A 337 -12.45 -26.90 4.32
CA HIS A 337 -12.25 -26.38 5.66
C HIS A 337 -13.30 -25.33 5.98
N GLU A 338 -14.05 -25.53 7.07
CA GLU A 338 -15.01 -24.54 7.56
C GLU A 338 -14.32 -23.24 8.00
N LEU A 339 -14.70 -22.15 7.39
CA LEU A 339 -14.17 -20.83 7.73
C LEU A 339 -15.11 -20.10 8.70
N PRO A 340 -14.58 -19.29 9.62
CA PRO A 340 -15.41 -18.56 10.59
C PRO A 340 -16.33 -17.55 9.88
N SER A 341 -17.44 -17.21 10.54
CA SER A 341 -18.40 -16.21 10.08
C SER A 341 -19.04 -16.53 8.72
N ARG A 342 -19.31 -17.82 8.45
CA ARG A 342 -19.91 -18.31 7.19
C ARG A 342 -19.16 -17.90 5.93
N LYS A 343 -17.85 -17.69 6.02
CA LYS A 343 -17.01 -17.38 4.85
C LYS A 343 -16.74 -18.63 4.05
N SER A 344 -16.60 -18.48 2.74
CA SER A 344 -16.32 -19.59 1.84
C SER A 344 -15.24 -19.22 0.83
N LEU A 345 -14.46 -20.21 0.44
CA LEU A 345 -13.57 -20.16 -0.72
C LEU A 345 -14.22 -20.76 -1.97
N TYR A 346 -15.40 -21.35 -1.86
CA TYR A 346 -16.13 -21.87 -3.01
C TYR A 346 -16.58 -20.74 -3.93
N VAL A 347 -16.58 -21.03 -5.22
CA VAL A 347 -17.19 -20.20 -6.27
C VAL A 347 -18.32 -20.99 -6.91
N THR A 348 -19.49 -20.39 -6.95
CA THR A 348 -20.71 -20.97 -7.53
C THR A 348 -20.82 -20.62 -9.02
N GLU A 349 -21.68 -21.34 -9.75
CA GLU A 349 -21.95 -21.04 -11.16
C GLU A 349 -22.57 -19.64 -11.37
N ASN A 350 -23.39 -19.19 -10.43
CA ASN A 350 -23.97 -17.85 -10.48
C ASN A 350 -22.89 -16.77 -10.30
N GLU A 351 -21.94 -16.98 -9.42
CA GLU A 351 -20.81 -16.04 -9.24
C GLU A 351 -19.94 -15.98 -10.49
N ILE A 352 -19.79 -17.07 -11.26
CA ILE A 352 -19.09 -17.01 -12.57
C ILE A 352 -19.81 -16.06 -13.53
N ASP A 353 -21.15 -16.08 -13.57
CA ASP A 353 -21.91 -15.13 -14.38
C ASP A 353 -21.65 -13.69 -13.93
N ASP A 354 -21.57 -13.46 -12.63
CA ASP A 354 -21.23 -12.15 -12.07
C ASP A 354 -19.81 -11.74 -12.42
N PHE A 355 -18.84 -12.66 -12.34
CA PHE A 355 -17.43 -12.38 -12.72
C PHE A 355 -17.29 -11.91 -14.16
N LEU A 356 -18.09 -12.45 -15.07
CA LEU A 356 -18.10 -12.04 -16.47
C LEU A 356 -18.71 -10.62 -16.68
N THR A 357 -19.39 -10.08 -15.68
CA THR A 357 -19.89 -8.69 -15.69
C THR A 357 -18.88 -7.68 -15.14
N TYR A 358 -17.77 -8.13 -14.54
CA TYR A 358 -16.78 -7.24 -13.97
C TYR A 358 -16.18 -6.32 -15.03
N LYS A 359 -16.14 -5.02 -14.70
CA LYS A 359 -15.51 -4.00 -15.53
C LYS A 359 -14.01 -3.99 -15.32
N LYS A 360 -13.27 -3.45 -16.28
CA LYS A 360 -11.82 -3.26 -16.23
C LYS A 360 -11.35 -2.75 -14.86
N GLY A 361 -10.50 -3.52 -14.19
CA GLY A 361 -10.00 -3.25 -12.83
C GLY A 361 -9.43 -4.49 -12.17
N SER A 362 -9.23 -4.47 -10.84
CA SER A 362 -8.60 -5.57 -10.10
C SER A 362 -9.39 -6.87 -10.21
N SER A 363 -10.72 -6.83 -10.04
CA SER A 363 -11.55 -8.04 -10.08
C SER A 363 -11.56 -8.70 -11.46
N SER A 364 -11.68 -7.92 -12.54
CA SER A 364 -11.58 -8.47 -13.91
C SER A 364 -10.18 -8.99 -14.24
N PHE A 365 -9.12 -8.36 -13.68
CA PHE A 365 -7.76 -8.88 -13.82
C PHE A 365 -7.63 -10.27 -13.19
N PHE A 366 -8.19 -10.50 -11.99
CA PHE A 366 -8.16 -11.81 -11.35
C PHE A 366 -8.83 -12.88 -12.21
N VAL A 367 -10.04 -12.59 -12.70
CA VAL A 367 -10.78 -13.48 -13.59
C VAL A 367 -9.96 -13.80 -14.85
N LEU A 368 -9.43 -12.77 -15.51
CA LEU A 368 -8.58 -12.96 -16.69
C LEU A 368 -7.30 -13.73 -16.36
N SER A 369 -6.65 -13.47 -15.20
CA SER A 369 -5.43 -14.18 -14.82
C SER A 369 -5.63 -15.70 -14.58
N LEU A 370 -6.84 -16.12 -14.27
CA LEU A 370 -7.20 -17.54 -14.20
C LEU A 370 -7.32 -18.16 -15.59
N LEU A 371 -7.83 -17.40 -16.54
CA LEU A 371 -7.99 -17.83 -17.94
C LEU A 371 -6.67 -17.84 -18.70
N TYR A 372 -5.66 -17.06 -18.25
CA TYR A 372 -4.34 -16.98 -18.86
C TYR A 372 -3.22 -17.47 -17.89
N PRO A 373 -3.22 -18.74 -17.46
CA PRO A 373 -2.33 -19.23 -16.40
C PRO A 373 -0.85 -19.24 -16.79
N ASN A 374 -0.54 -19.29 -18.10
CA ASN A 374 0.81 -19.48 -18.63
C ASN A 374 1.53 -18.18 -19.00
N LEU A 375 0.94 -17.01 -18.73
CA LEU A 375 1.58 -15.73 -19.02
C LEU A 375 2.78 -15.48 -18.07
N ARG A 376 3.84 -14.91 -18.63
CA ARG A 376 5.09 -14.63 -17.90
C ARG A 376 5.04 -13.32 -17.15
N TYR A 377 4.14 -13.21 -16.18
CA TYR A 377 3.89 -11.98 -15.42
C TYR A 377 5.14 -11.39 -14.74
N LYS A 378 6.09 -12.24 -14.37
CA LYS A 378 7.35 -11.81 -13.74
C LYS A 378 8.29 -11.05 -14.70
N GLU A 379 8.20 -11.38 -15.99
CA GLU A 379 9.12 -10.91 -17.03
C GLU A 379 8.48 -9.81 -17.88
N ILE A 380 7.14 -9.84 -17.99
CA ILE A 380 6.38 -9.02 -18.92
C ILE A 380 5.19 -8.41 -18.18
N GLN A 381 5.03 -7.10 -18.32
CA GLN A 381 3.84 -6.40 -17.84
C GLN A 381 2.68 -6.61 -18.80
N PHE A 382 1.56 -7.12 -18.28
CA PHE A 382 0.33 -7.32 -19.02
C PHE A 382 -0.70 -6.26 -18.68
N HIS A 383 -1.34 -5.73 -19.70
CA HIS A 383 -2.41 -4.75 -19.57
C HIS A 383 -3.76 -5.38 -19.91
N GLN A 384 -4.81 -4.95 -19.22
CA GLN A 384 -6.17 -5.26 -19.63
C GLN A 384 -6.52 -4.40 -20.83
N ASP A 385 -6.61 -5.03 -21.99
CA ASP A 385 -6.96 -4.41 -23.25
C ASP A 385 -8.37 -4.78 -23.69
N HIS A 386 -9.05 -3.86 -24.39
CA HIS A 386 -10.35 -4.11 -25.00
C HIS A 386 -10.17 -4.82 -26.35
N ILE A 387 -10.79 -5.98 -26.55
CA ILE A 387 -10.74 -6.68 -27.84
C ILE A 387 -11.32 -5.78 -28.93
N HIS A 388 -12.57 -5.36 -28.81
CA HIS A 388 -13.12 -4.25 -29.59
C HIS A 388 -12.77 -2.93 -28.90
N PRO A 389 -11.99 -2.04 -29.55
CA PRO A 389 -11.42 -0.86 -28.90
C PRO A 389 -12.47 0.09 -28.33
N HIS A 390 -12.18 0.67 -27.18
CA HIS A 390 -13.07 1.62 -26.50
C HIS A 390 -13.54 2.77 -27.40
N SER A 391 -12.67 3.27 -28.28
CA SER A 391 -12.96 4.37 -29.22
C SER A 391 -14.06 4.04 -30.22
N LYS A 392 -14.34 2.76 -30.48
CA LYS A 392 -15.42 2.35 -31.40
C LYS A 392 -16.81 2.52 -30.78
N PHE A 393 -16.93 2.62 -29.47
CA PHE A 393 -18.21 2.81 -28.77
C PHE A 393 -18.57 4.29 -28.63
N SER A 394 -18.47 5.03 -29.74
CA SER A 394 -18.89 6.44 -29.84
C SER A 394 -20.28 6.57 -30.41
N ASN A 395 -20.98 7.65 -30.06
CA ASN A 395 -22.31 7.96 -30.63
C ASN A 395 -22.28 8.05 -32.19
N GLU A 396 -21.17 8.52 -32.75
CA GLU A 396 -20.99 8.59 -34.21
C GLU A 396 -21.02 7.19 -34.82
N ASN A 397 -20.22 6.24 -34.29
CA ASN A 397 -20.20 4.86 -34.80
C ASN A 397 -21.54 4.15 -34.56
N PHE A 398 -22.18 4.37 -33.40
CA PHE A 398 -23.50 3.81 -33.13
C PHE A 398 -24.56 4.29 -34.10
N ASN A 399 -24.54 5.57 -34.49
CA ASN A 399 -25.45 6.13 -35.48
C ASN A 399 -25.19 5.57 -36.90
N ILE A 400 -23.90 5.39 -37.27
CA ILE A 400 -23.53 4.74 -38.55
C ILE A 400 -24.08 3.32 -38.63
N LEU A 401 -24.05 2.58 -37.50
CA LEU A 401 -24.58 1.22 -37.40
C LEU A 401 -26.11 1.17 -37.27
N GLY A 402 -26.78 2.31 -37.11
CA GLY A 402 -28.23 2.38 -36.94
C GLY A 402 -28.76 1.82 -35.65
N LEU A 403 -27.93 1.80 -34.56
CA LEU A 403 -28.32 1.27 -33.26
C LEU A 403 -29.36 2.19 -32.59
N SER A 404 -30.41 1.59 -32.03
CA SER A 404 -31.38 2.28 -31.18
C SER A 404 -30.73 2.78 -29.87
N ALA A 405 -31.33 3.74 -29.19
CA ALA A 405 -30.80 4.28 -27.92
C ALA A 405 -30.58 3.18 -26.87
N ASN A 406 -31.47 2.19 -26.76
CA ASN A 406 -31.34 1.09 -25.87
C ASN A 406 -30.13 0.19 -26.19
N GLU A 407 -29.90 -0.05 -27.49
CA GLU A 407 -28.72 -0.83 -27.92
C GLU A 407 -27.42 -0.06 -27.69
N GLN A 408 -27.39 1.25 -27.91
CA GLN A 408 -26.23 2.09 -27.60
C GLN A 408 -25.88 2.06 -26.11
N GLU A 409 -26.87 2.14 -25.24
CA GLU A 409 -26.69 2.02 -23.79
C GLU A 409 -26.18 0.61 -23.41
N GLU A 410 -26.80 -0.43 -23.97
CA GLU A 410 -26.38 -1.81 -23.73
C GLU A 410 -24.92 -2.03 -24.19
N TRP A 411 -24.56 -1.64 -25.40
CA TRP A 411 -23.19 -1.82 -25.92
C TRP A 411 -22.17 -1.05 -25.11
N THR A 412 -22.50 0.16 -24.67
CA THR A 412 -21.65 0.98 -23.79
C THR A 412 -21.43 0.28 -22.45
N ARG A 413 -22.44 -0.37 -21.91
CA ARG A 413 -22.34 -1.15 -20.67
C ARG A 413 -21.46 -2.39 -20.84
N LEU A 414 -21.61 -3.11 -21.96
CA LEU A 414 -20.89 -4.34 -22.26
C LEU A 414 -19.41 -4.08 -22.61
N ARG A 415 -19.09 -2.91 -23.12
CA ARG A 415 -17.75 -2.51 -23.61
C ARG A 415 -16.63 -2.86 -22.62
N ASP A 416 -16.83 -2.53 -21.35
CA ASP A 416 -15.78 -2.63 -20.31
C ASP A 416 -15.81 -3.95 -19.55
N MET A 417 -16.72 -4.88 -19.87
CA MET A 417 -16.86 -6.17 -19.18
C MET A 417 -15.88 -7.22 -19.68
N VAL A 418 -15.61 -8.21 -18.83
CA VAL A 418 -14.65 -9.32 -19.08
C VAL A 418 -14.76 -9.93 -20.48
N PRO A 419 -15.95 -10.20 -21.06
CA PRO A 419 -16.02 -10.77 -22.41
C PRO A 419 -15.47 -9.89 -23.53
N ASN A 420 -15.26 -8.59 -23.31
CA ASN A 420 -14.55 -7.70 -24.23
C ASN A 420 -13.11 -7.38 -23.79
N LEU A 421 -12.62 -7.97 -22.70
CA LEU A 421 -11.28 -7.75 -22.18
C LEU A 421 -10.35 -8.95 -22.43
N GLN A 422 -9.07 -8.66 -22.52
CA GLN A 422 -7.98 -9.64 -22.62
C GLN A 422 -6.76 -9.15 -21.85
N LEU A 423 -5.81 -10.03 -21.54
CA LEU A 423 -4.49 -9.66 -21.05
C LEU A 423 -3.52 -9.60 -22.23
N MET A 424 -2.95 -8.45 -22.49
CA MET A 424 -2.07 -8.19 -23.62
C MET A 424 -0.75 -7.57 -23.15
N GLU A 425 0.36 -8.01 -23.76
CA GLU A 425 1.69 -7.42 -23.54
C GLU A 425 1.70 -5.96 -24.05
N GLY A 426 2.43 -5.06 -23.36
CA GLY A 426 2.47 -3.64 -23.66
C GLY A 426 2.78 -3.32 -25.12
N ARG A 427 3.78 -3.97 -25.72
CA ARG A 427 4.15 -3.77 -27.14
C ARG A 427 3.04 -4.18 -28.11
N GLN A 428 2.34 -5.28 -27.84
CA GLN A 428 1.23 -5.73 -28.67
C GLN A 428 0.03 -4.80 -28.50
N ASN A 429 -0.21 -4.32 -27.29
CA ASN A 429 -1.24 -3.35 -26.99
C ASN A 429 -1.01 -2.02 -27.71
N GLU A 430 0.21 -1.51 -27.72
CA GLU A 430 0.61 -0.32 -28.49
C GLU A 430 0.41 -0.53 -30.00
N SER A 431 0.79 -1.70 -30.52
CA SER A 431 0.60 -2.05 -31.94
C SER A 431 -0.88 -2.11 -32.32
N LYS A 432 -1.73 -2.65 -31.46
CA LYS A 432 -3.18 -2.74 -31.69
C LYS A 432 -3.85 -1.36 -31.58
N ASN A 433 -3.49 -0.60 -30.54
CA ASN A 433 -4.04 0.74 -30.28
C ASN A 433 -5.57 0.80 -30.48
N ALA A 434 -6.06 1.79 -31.22
CA ALA A 434 -7.48 1.97 -31.57
C ALA A 434 -7.91 1.27 -32.86
N SER A 435 -7.08 0.39 -33.43
CA SER A 435 -7.38 -0.33 -34.68
C SER A 435 -8.58 -1.26 -34.48
N GLU A 436 -9.41 -1.40 -35.50
CA GLU A 436 -10.46 -2.41 -35.49
C GLU A 436 -9.89 -3.80 -35.34
N PHE A 437 -10.55 -4.60 -34.50
CA PHE A 437 -10.02 -5.92 -34.11
C PHE A 437 -9.81 -6.84 -35.31
N ASN A 438 -10.80 -6.91 -36.21
CA ASN A 438 -10.72 -7.73 -37.42
C ASN A 438 -9.56 -7.27 -38.33
N HIS A 439 -9.39 -5.97 -38.51
CA HIS A 439 -8.29 -5.42 -39.33
C HIS A 439 -6.92 -5.74 -38.70
N TRP A 440 -6.75 -5.45 -37.40
CA TRP A 440 -5.49 -5.72 -36.71
C TRP A 440 -5.12 -7.22 -36.71
N LEU A 441 -6.11 -8.09 -36.50
CA LEU A 441 -5.89 -9.54 -36.53
C LEU A 441 -5.52 -10.00 -37.95
N GLY A 442 -6.16 -9.44 -39.00
CA GLY A 442 -5.89 -9.74 -40.40
C GLY A 442 -4.49 -9.35 -40.88
N LEU A 443 -3.76 -8.48 -40.15
CA LEU A 443 -2.36 -8.17 -40.46
C LEU A 443 -1.38 -9.29 -40.06
N LYS A 444 -1.85 -10.29 -39.33
CA LYS A 444 -1.06 -11.42 -38.84
C LYS A 444 -1.14 -12.60 -39.82
N THR A 445 -0.15 -13.48 -39.79
CA THR A 445 -0.18 -14.73 -40.53
C THR A 445 -1.34 -15.62 -40.05
N GLU A 446 -1.81 -16.54 -40.87
CA GLU A 446 -2.90 -17.47 -40.52
C GLU A 446 -2.59 -18.28 -39.25
N SER A 447 -1.33 -18.70 -39.10
CA SER A 447 -0.88 -19.44 -37.90
C SER A 447 -0.96 -18.55 -36.64
N GLU A 448 -0.54 -17.30 -36.74
CA GLU A 448 -0.62 -16.33 -35.62
C GLU A 448 -2.08 -15.97 -35.30
N GLN A 449 -2.94 -15.82 -36.32
CA GLN A 449 -4.37 -15.58 -36.11
C GLN A 449 -5.02 -16.73 -35.36
N SER A 450 -4.77 -17.99 -35.82
CA SER A 450 -5.30 -19.18 -35.17
C SER A 450 -4.81 -19.31 -33.72
N HIS A 451 -3.51 -19.13 -33.50
CA HIS A 451 -2.93 -19.17 -32.16
C HIS A 451 -3.54 -18.05 -31.26
N PHE A 452 -3.69 -16.85 -31.77
CA PHE A 452 -4.30 -15.73 -31.03
C PHE A 452 -5.76 -16.02 -30.66
N LYS A 453 -6.56 -16.52 -31.64
CA LYS A 453 -7.96 -16.87 -31.39
C LYS A 453 -8.12 -17.91 -30.28
N ILE A 454 -7.33 -18.98 -30.33
CA ILE A 454 -7.34 -20.03 -29.31
C ILE A 454 -6.93 -19.49 -27.96
N SER A 455 -5.79 -18.81 -27.89
CA SER A 455 -5.21 -18.31 -26.63
C SER A 455 -6.06 -17.23 -25.96
N ASN A 456 -6.89 -16.51 -26.72
CA ASN A 456 -7.74 -15.42 -26.23
C ASN A 456 -9.23 -15.78 -26.21
N PHE A 457 -9.58 -17.05 -26.39
CA PHE A 457 -10.96 -17.52 -26.35
C PHE A 457 -11.86 -16.81 -27.37
N ILE A 458 -11.32 -16.43 -28.53
CA ILE A 458 -12.10 -15.79 -29.59
C ILE A 458 -13.02 -16.85 -30.25
N PRO A 459 -14.30 -16.56 -30.51
CA PRO A 459 -15.17 -17.45 -31.24
C PRO A 459 -14.65 -17.70 -32.67
N GLU A 460 -14.69 -18.94 -33.14
CA GLU A 460 -14.13 -19.31 -34.43
C GLU A 460 -15.02 -18.91 -35.60
N ASP A 461 -16.33 -19.08 -35.43
CA ASP A 461 -17.35 -18.92 -36.48
C ASP A 461 -18.01 -17.53 -36.46
N GLU A 462 -17.52 -16.59 -35.67
CA GLU A 462 -18.09 -15.27 -35.55
C GLU A 462 -17.39 -14.25 -36.48
N ASP A 463 -18.20 -13.39 -37.11
CA ASP A 463 -17.70 -12.22 -37.77
C ASP A 463 -17.18 -11.20 -36.73
N LEU A 464 -15.88 -10.93 -36.80
CA LEU A 464 -15.15 -10.11 -35.83
C LEU A 464 -15.27 -8.60 -36.09
N ASP A 465 -16.09 -8.17 -37.07
CA ASP A 465 -16.36 -6.76 -37.31
C ASP A 465 -17.16 -6.14 -36.14
N PHE A 466 -16.91 -4.88 -35.88
CA PHE A 466 -17.55 -4.17 -34.76
C PHE A 466 -19.08 -4.16 -34.86
N LYS A 467 -19.65 -4.17 -36.07
CA LYS A 467 -21.10 -4.29 -36.26
C LYS A 467 -21.75 -5.51 -35.59
N ASN A 468 -20.96 -6.58 -35.39
CA ASN A 468 -21.39 -7.84 -34.75
C ASN A 468 -20.96 -7.97 -33.29
N PHE A 469 -20.55 -6.87 -32.67
CA PHE A 469 -20.02 -6.85 -31.29
C PHE A 469 -20.90 -7.61 -30.30
N LYS A 470 -22.22 -7.47 -30.36
CA LYS A 470 -23.12 -8.13 -29.40
C LYS A 470 -23.09 -9.66 -29.55
N SER A 471 -23.07 -10.19 -30.79
CA SER A 471 -22.94 -11.62 -31.06
C SER A 471 -21.58 -12.12 -30.57
N PHE A 472 -20.50 -11.47 -30.96
CA PHE A 472 -19.14 -11.74 -30.49
C PHE A 472 -19.08 -11.79 -28.96
N PHE A 473 -19.60 -10.77 -28.28
CA PHE A 473 -19.60 -10.68 -26.81
C PHE A 473 -20.30 -11.90 -26.17
N ASN A 474 -21.48 -12.25 -26.65
CA ASN A 474 -22.26 -13.35 -26.11
C ASN A 474 -21.57 -14.73 -26.35
N GLN A 475 -21.06 -14.96 -27.53
CA GLN A 475 -20.35 -16.23 -27.84
C GLN A 475 -19.04 -16.35 -27.02
N ARG A 476 -18.29 -15.26 -26.91
CA ARG A 476 -17.10 -15.27 -26.06
C ARG A 476 -17.46 -15.42 -24.58
N LYS A 477 -18.55 -14.80 -24.10
CA LYS A 477 -19.05 -15.01 -22.74
C LYS A 477 -19.29 -16.50 -22.44
N ILE A 478 -19.88 -17.24 -23.37
CA ILE A 478 -20.12 -18.69 -23.22
C ILE A 478 -18.79 -19.45 -23.13
N LYS A 479 -17.83 -19.17 -24.03
CA LYS A 479 -16.50 -19.83 -24.00
C LYS A 479 -15.80 -19.55 -22.67
N LEU A 480 -15.75 -18.30 -22.21
CA LEU A 480 -15.12 -17.92 -20.96
C LEU A 480 -15.81 -18.56 -19.74
N LYS A 481 -17.16 -18.61 -19.74
CA LYS A 481 -17.93 -19.29 -18.68
C LYS A 481 -17.56 -20.76 -18.57
N ASN A 482 -17.50 -21.46 -19.70
CA ASN A 482 -17.15 -22.89 -19.71
C ASN A 482 -15.71 -23.11 -19.21
N GLU A 483 -14.77 -22.27 -19.60
CA GLU A 483 -13.40 -22.36 -19.12
C GLU A 483 -13.28 -22.05 -17.63
N LEU A 484 -13.98 -21.03 -17.14
CA LEU A 484 -14.01 -20.73 -15.70
C LEU A 484 -14.62 -21.88 -14.89
N LYS A 485 -15.67 -22.56 -15.41
CA LYS A 485 -16.20 -23.75 -14.75
C LYS A 485 -15.13 -24.85 -14.61
N ASN A 486 -14.30 -25.06 -15.64
CA ASN A 486 -13.19 -26.00 -15.58
C ASN A 486 -12.13 -25.55 -14.55
N VAL A 487 -11.76 -24.27 -14.56
CA VAL A 487 -10.77 -23.70 -13.65
C VAL A 487 -11.22 -23.82 -12.19
N PHE A 488 -12.50 -23.54 -11.90
CA PHE A 488 -13.07 -23.64 -10.56
C PHE A 488 -13.50 -25.07 -10.20
N ALA A 489 -13.31 -26.03 -11.11
CA ALA A 489 -13.70 -27.44 -10.94
C ALA A 489 -15.18 -27.60 -10.50
N ILE A 490 -16.07 -26.77 -11.05
CA ILE A 490 -17.51 -26.88 -10.83
C ILE A 490 -18.03 -28.09 -11.62
N ASN A 491 -17.69 -29.28 -11.14
CA ASN A 491 -18.21 -30.54 -11.63
C ASN A 491 -19.39 -30.98 -10.74
N ASN A 492 -20.23 -31.85 -11.26
CA ASN A 492 -21.48 -32.32 -10.59
C ASN A 492 -21.28 -32.86 -9.16
N GLU A 493 -20.09 -33.34 -8.78
CA GLU A 493 -19.80 -33.84 -7.43
C GLU A 493 -19.69 -32.72 -6.39
N ILE A 494 -19.16 -31.53 -6.77
CA ILE A 494 -19.06 -30.37 -5.88
C ILE A 494 -20.45 -29.72 -5.71
N ARG A 495 -21.29 -29.80 -6.72
CA ARG A 495 -22.66 -29.31 -6.69
C ARG A 495 -23.51 -30.00 -5.61
N ILE A 496 -23.31 -31.29 -5.40
CA ILE A 496 -24.03 -32.06 -4.36
C ILE A 496 -23.64 -31.55 -2.98
N ILE A 497 -22.35 -31.30 -2.69
CA ILE A 497 -21.88 -30.82 -1.39
C ILE A 497 -22.38 -29.38 -1.11
N ALA A 498 -22.39 -28.52 -2.11
CA ALA A 498 -22.86 -27.14 -1.95
C ALA A 498 -24.40 -27.05 -1.80
N GLU A 499 -25.14 -27.91 -2.49
CA GLU A 499 -26.61 -28.01 -2.37
C GLU A 499 -27.01 -28.65 -1.05
N ASP A 500 -26.27 -29.64 -0.54
CA ASP A 500 -26.50 -30.25 0.78
C ASP A 500 -26.27 -29.22 1.91
N ILE A 501 -25.22 -28.40 1.84
CA ILE A 501 -24.96 -27.34 2.81
C ILE A 501 -26.09 -26.28 2.80
N ILE A 502 -26.60 -25.93 1.61
CA ILE A 502 -27.71 -24.96 1.47
C ILE A 502 -29.03 -25.55 1.93
N LEU A 503 -29.25 -26.86 1.80
CA LEU A 503 -30.45 -27.55 2.27
C LEU A 503 -30.45 -27.71 3.79
N GLU A 504 -29.30 -28.10 4.40
CA GLU A 504 -29.17 -28.14 5.86
C GLU A 504 -29.34 -26.75 6.50
N GLU A 505 -28.90 -25.66 5.83
CA GLU A 505 -29.16 -24.29 6.32
C GLU A 505 -30.64 -23.87 6.24
N LYS A 506 -31.45 -24.42 5.34
CA LYS A 506 -32.89 -24.13 5.25
C LYS A 506 -33.70 -24.90 6.28
N GLU A 507 -33.32 -26.13 6.61
CA GLU A 507 -33.99 -26.93 7.64
C GLU A 507 -33.75 -26.37 9.06
N VAL A 508 -32.62 -25.71 9.32
CA VAL A 508 -32.29 -25.10 10.61
C VAL A 508 -33.02 -23.74 10.84
N ILE A 509 -33.61 -23.15 9.79
CA ILE A 509 -34.33 -21.86 9.88
C ILE A 509 -35.86 -22.09 10.06
N GLU A 510 -36.39 -23.31 9.83
CA GLU A 510 -37.81 -23.62 9.97
C GLU A 510 -38.18 -24.33 11.30
N ASP A 511 -37.19 -24.62 12.18
CA ASP A 511 -37.39 -25.04 13.56
C ASP A 511 -37.03 -23.86 14.54
#